data_bae9ca09afa1ab60e2bffb3d5a39dedf
#
_entry.id   bae9ca09afa1ab60e2bffb3d5a39dedf
#
_cell.length_a   1.000
_cell.length_b   1.000
_cell.length_c   1.000
_cell.angle_alpha   90.00
_cell.angle_beta   90.00
_cell.angle_gamma   90.00
#
_symmetry.space_group_name_H-M   'P 1'
#
loop_
_entity.id
_entity.type
_entity.pdbx_description
1 polymer ?
#
loop_
_entity_poly.entity_id
_entity_poly.type
_entity_poly.pdbx_seq_one_letter_code
_entity_poly.pdbx_strand_id
1 'polypeptide(L)'
;MPDSCRSDGLRTEPVFYHMERENTSFALGPQCFALRSVLCAIFTASIEGGEGRYIPHMSTYFPTDYNEIVERMDAVDPQAYARTRNYVNGAVSYLSPYISRGVLSTRQVYLSLRARGFDLSSAEKFISELAWRDYWQQVWIARGDEIDRDLLHAQPLAERSGIPEALVQAQTGIEAVDEAVRSLSETGYMHNHMRMYVASIACTIARCHWLVPARWMHYHLLDADWASNALSWQWVAGANSNKCYRANQENINKFCHSAQRNTFLDVSYEALEDVAMPDVLRPTAQPALPVERLEVDPPQIDARLPTLVYTLYNLDPRWHEDEAYNRIFLIDTDLLERYPMAPKALDFALRLAENVDGIQTFVGSFSDLRVHCGESVLHFREHPTQGHYEGCTEPRPMLTDTTGYFRSFFKFWRLCSKRLLAEERVGLA
;
A
#
# COMPACT_ATOMS: atom_id res chain seq x y z
N MET A 1 30.67 40.87 -28.07
CA MET A 1 30.39 40.32 -29.43
C MET A 1 30.90 38.93 -29.47
N PRO A 2 30.14 38.06 -30.11
CA PRO A 2 29.07 37.22 -29.60
C PRO A 2 29.47 35.75 -29.81
N ASP A 3 28.75 34.83 -29.14
CA ASP A 3 28.03 33.84 -29.95
C ASP A 3 27.13 32.95 -29.11
N SER A 4 26.00 32.88 -29.66
CA SER A 4 24.82 32.12 -29.31
C SER A 4 25.02 30.61 -29.24
N CYS A 5 24.52 29.97 -28.18
CA CYS A 5 24.12 28.58 -28.22
C CYS A 5 22.66 28.45 -27.77
N ARG A 6 21.82 28.09 -28.73
CA ARG A 6 20.40 27.78 -28.55
C ARG A 6 20.24 26.56 -27.67
N SER A 7 19.42 26.72 -26.63
CA SER A 7 18.92 25.64 -25.84
C SER A 7 17.71 25.01 -26.55
N ASP A 8 17.88 23.83 -27.11
CA ASP A 8 16.77 22.99 -27.54
C ASP A 8 16.03 22.44 -26.32
N GLY A 9 14.84 22.96 -26.08
CA GLY A 9 13.91 22.51 -25.06
C GLY A 9 13.27 21.19 -25.47
N LEU A 10 13.74 20.12 -24.91
CA LEU A 10 12.99 18.86 -24.90
C LEU A 10 11.84 18.96 -23.87
N ARG A 11 10.65 19.24 -24.35
CA ARG A 11 9.40 19.07 -23.62
C ARG A 11 9.16 17.57 -23.43
N THR A 12 9.37 17.07 -22.23
CA THR A 12 8.86 15.76 -21.83
C THR A 12 7.45 15.94 -21.27
N GLU A 13 6.45 15.70 -22.09
CA GLU A 13 5.07 15.53 -21.62
C GLU A 13 4.92 14.19 -20.90
N PRO A 14 4.18 14.13 -19.78
CA PRO A 14 3.79 12.86 -19.17
C PRO A 14 2.71 12.23 -20.04
N VAL A 15 3.01 11.08 -20.60
CA VAL A 15 2.06 10.27 -21.38
C VAL A 15 0.97 9.74 -20.44
N PHE A 16 -0.16 10.45 -20.35
CA PHE A 16 -1.42 9.85 -20.01
C PHE A 16 -1.99 9.24 -21.30
N TYR A 17 -2.07 7.92 -21.34
CA TYR A 17 -2.65 7.19 -22.46
C TYR A 17 -4.11 7.57 -22.66
N HIS A 18 -4.39 8.30 -23.74
CA HIS A 18 -5.67 8.21 -24.44
C HIS A 18 -5.66 6.88 -25.21
N MET A 19 -6.52 5.95 -24.78
CA MET A 19 -6.87 4.81 -25.64
C MET A 19 -8.13 5.16 -26.40
N GLU A 20 -7.96 5.53 -27.66
CA GLU A 20 -9.02 5.40 -28.67
C GLU A 20 -8.81 4.12 -29.46
N ARG A 21 -9.85 3.32 -29.46
CA ARG A 21 -10.41 2.31 -30.37
C ARG A 21 -9.51 1.70 -31.46
N GLU A 22 -9.42 0.37 -31.42
CA GLU A 22 -9.67 -0.42 -32.64
C GLU A 22 -10.37 -1.74 -32.28
N ASN A 23 -11.56 -1.94 -32.87
CA ASN A 23 -12.32 -3.18 -32.89
C ASN A 23 -11.70 -4.11 -33.95
N THR A 24 -11.27 -5.30 -33.54
CA THR A 24 -11.17 -6.43 -34.45
C THR A 24 -11.67 -7.70 -33.76
N SER A 25 -12.78 -8.18 -34.27
CA SER A 25 -13.39 -9.46 -33.93
C SER A 25 -12.57 -10.62 -34.47
N PHE A 26 -12.19 -11.59 -33.62
CA PHE A 26 -11.84 -12.94 -34.05
C PHE A 26 -12.64 -13.96 -33.26
N ALA A 27 -13.36 -14.78 -34.05
CA ALA A 27 -14.12 -15.91 -33.58
C ALA A 27 -13.18 -17.05 -33.20
N LEU A 28 -13.32 -17.63 -32.03
CA LEU A 28 -12.69 -18.89 -31.63
C LEU A 28 -13.75 -19.95 -31.39
N GLY A 29 -13.57 -21.10 -32.06
CA GLY A 29 -14.38 -22.28 -31.99
C GLY A 29 -14.27 -23.08 -30.67
N PRO A 30 -15.12 -24.07 -30.47
CA PRO A 30 -15.36 -24.68 -29.16
C PRO A 30 -14.47 -25.91 -28.96
N GLN A 31 -13.65 -25.96 -27.93
CA GLN A 31 -13.21 -27.16 -27.23
C GLN A 31 -12.33 -26.81 -26.02
N CYS A 32 -12.91 -26.89 -24.83
CA CYS A 32 -12.33 -27.40 -23.59
C CYS A 32 -13.35 -27.20 -22.45
N PHE A 33 -14.31 -28.09 -22.38
CA PHE A 33 -15.14 -28.29 -21.18
C PHE A 33 -14.42 -29.36 -20.34
N ALA A 34 -13.93 -29.02 -19.18
CA ALA A 34 -13.85 -29.83 -17.96
C ALA A 34 -12.81 -29.21 -17.02
N LEU A 35 -13.29 -28.36 -16.10
CA LEU A 35 -12.74 -28.01 -14.78
C LEU A 35 -13.37 -26.69 -14.28
N ARG A 36 -14.70 -26.64 -14.33
CA ARG A 36 -15.52 -25.52 -13.85
C ARG A 36 -16.61 -26.03 -12.91
N SER A 37 -16.25 -26.70 -11.83
CA SER A 37 -17.30 -27.22 -10.93
C SER A 37 -16.91 -27.30 -9.45
N VAL A 38 -16.08 -26.41 -8.90
CA VAL A 38 -15.94 -26.34 -7.43
C VAL A 38 -15.93 -24.92 -6.88
N LEU A 39 -15.70 -23.88 -7.68
CA LEU A 39 -15.62 -22.49 -7.17
C LEU A 39 -16.87 -21.62 -7.40
N CYS A 40 -17.99 -22.20 -7.85
CA CYS A 40 -19.22 -21.45 -8.14
C CYS A 40 -20.35 -21.67 -7.11
N ALA A 41 -20.10 -22.34 -5.99
CA ALA A 41 -21.15 -22.74 -5.03
C ALA A 41 -21.28 -21.84 -3.78
N ILE A 42 -20.57 -20.70 -3.69
CA ILE A 42 -20.71 -19.77 -2.54
C ILE A 42 -21.44 -18.46 -2.93
N PHE A 43 -21.88 -18.30 -4.18
CA PHE A 43 -22.52 -17.05 -4.65
C PHE A 43 -23.97 -17.24 -5.15
N THR A 44 -24.76 -18.09 -4.50
CA THR A 44 -26.22 -18.09 -4.73
C THR A 44 -26.97 -18.21 -3.42
N ALA A 45 -27.23 -17.06 -2.80
CA ALA A 45 -28.31 -16.97 -1.83
C ALA A 45 -29.05 -15.61 -2.00
N SER A 46 -30.28 -15.74 -2.47
CA SER A 46 -31.44 -14.84 -2.30
C SER A 46 -31.42 -13.50 -3.01
N ILE A 47 -32.02 -13.49 -4.21
CA ILE A 47 -32.64 -12.31 -4.78
C ILE A 47 -34.16 -12.45 -4.54
N GLU A 48 -34.71 -11.68 -3.62
CA GLU A 48 -36.11 -11.31 -3.62
C GLU A 48 -36.25 -9.79 -3.55
N GLY A 49 -36.77 -9.22 -4.61
CA GLY A 49 -37.58 -8.03 -4.74
C GLY A 49 -37.15 -6.72 -4.06
N GLY A 50 -36.52 -5.84 -4.84
CA GLY A 50 -36.38 -4.42 -4.50
C GLY A 50 -35.39 -3.76 -5.45
N GLU A 51 -35.82 -2.76 -6.23
CA GLU A 51 -34.93 -1.90 -7.04
C GLU A 51 -34.01 -1.07 -6.11
N GLY A 52 -32.99 -1.72 -5.53
CA GLY A 52 -31.92 -1.13 -4.75
C GLY A 52 -30.60 -1.33 -5.48
N ARG A 53 -29.91 -0.25 -5.80
CA ARG A 53 -28.59 -0.23 -6.41
C ARG A 53 -27.63 -1.15 -5.64
N TYR A 54 -27.15 -2.17 -6.31
CA TYR A 54 -26.15 -3.12 -5.76
C TYR A 54 -24.79 -2.41 -5.70
N ILE A 55 -24.42 -1.89 -4.53
CA ILE A 55 -23.03 -1.65 -4.17
C ILE A 55 -22.57 -2.93 -3.47
N PRO A 56 -21.65 -3.73 -4.04
CA PRO A 56 -21.22 -4.94 -3.38
C PRO A 56 -20.59 -4.57 -2.03
N HIS A 57 -21.17 -5.03 -0.93
CA HIS A 57 -20.49 -5.08 0.36
C HIS A 57 -19.28 -6.02 0.20
N MET A 58 -18.12 -5.45 -0.11
CA MET A 58 -16.88 -6.19 -0.13
C MET A 58 -16.42 -6.39 1.31
N SER A 59 -16.93 -7.42 1.98
CA SER A 59 -16.22 -7.98 3.15
C SER A 59 -14.92 -8.62 2.63
N THR A 60 -13.89 -7.79 2.50
CA THR A 60 -12.59 -8.26 2.04
C THR A 60 -11.99 -9.09 3.16
N TYR A 61 -12.02 -10.42 3.00
CA TYR A 61 -11.37 -11.34 3.92
C TYR A 61 -9.86 -11.31 3.68
N PHE A 62 -9.08 -11.08 4.74
CA PHE A 62 -7.63 -11.16 4.74
C PHE A 62 -7.21 -12.35 5.62
N PRO A 63 -6.90 -13.54 5.05
CA PRO A 63 -6.43 -14.67 5.82
C PRO A 63 -5.10 -14.36 6.52
N THR A 64 -4.89 -15.00 7.66
CA THR A 64 -3.65 -14.90 8.42
C THR A 64 -2.83 -16.19 8.41
N ASP A 65 -3.36 -17.30 7.90
CA ASP A 65 -2.62 -18.53 7.64
C ASP A 65 -1.66 -18.35 6.46
N TYR A 66 -0.41 -18.80 6.61
CA TYR A 66 0.64 -18.59 5.61
C TYR A 66 0.35 -19.31 4.29
N ASN A 67 -0.23 -20.53 4.33
CA ASN A 67 -0.55 -21.27 3.10
C ASN A 67 -1.67 -20.57 2.33
N GLU A 68 -2.71 -20.06 3.00
CA GLU A 68 -3.77 -19.28 2.36
C GLU A 68 -3.23 -17.95 1.76
N ILE A 69 -2.22 -17.36 2.39
CA ILE A 69 -1.53 -16.17 1.88
C ILE A 69 -0.73 -16.52 0.61
N VAL A 70 -0.04 -17.65 0.59
CA VAL A 70 0.70 -18.15 -0.59
C VAL A 70 -0.26 -18.51 -1.73
N GLU A 71 -1.38 -19.18 -1.43
CA GLU A 71 -2.42 -19.45 -2.43
C GLU A 71 -2.96 -18.17 -3.06
N ARG A 72 -3.18 -17.12 -2.25
CA ARG A 72 -3.58 -15.79 -2.75
C ARG A 72 -2.51 -15.17 -3.64
N MET A 73 -1.24 -15.28 -3.28
CA MET A 73 -0.12 -14.82 -4.11
C MET A 73 -0.11 -15.56 -5.46
N ASP A 74 -0.30 -16.87 -5.44
CA ASP A 74 -0.31 -17.70 -6.64
C ASP A 74 -1.57 -17.52 -7.50
N ALA A 75 -2.65 -16.98 -6.94
CA ALA A 75 -3.87 -16.64 -7.68
C ALA A 75 -3.80 -15.30 -8.43
N VAL A 76 -2.75 -14.50 -8.27
CA VAL A 76 -2.64 -13.19 -8.94
C VAL A 76 -2.58 -13.37 -10.46
N ASP A 77 -3.50 -12.74 -11.18
CA ASP A 77 -3.44 -12.57 -12.63
C ASP A 77 -2.88 -11.16 -12.97
N PRO A 78 -1.60 -11.05 -13.37
CA PRO A 78 -0.99 -9.77 -13.64
C PRO A 78 -1.56 -9.05 -14.85
N GLN A 79 -2.13 -9.78 -15.81
CA GLN A 79 -2.71 -9.22 -17.02
C GLN A 79 -4.12 -8.67 -16.75
N ALA A 80 -4.95 -9.40 -16.00
CA ALA A 80 -6.24 -8.89 -15.54
C ALA A 80 -6.05 -7.68 -14.62
N TYR A 81 -5.05 -7.73 -13.72
CA TYR A 81 -4.64 -6.61 -12.89
C TYR A 81 -4.31 -5.37 -13.74
N ALA A 82 -3.48 -5.51 -14.75
CA ALA A 82 -3.08 -4.40 -15.61
C ALA A 82 -4.28 -3.69 -16.26
N ARG A 83 -5.31 -4.45 -16.66
CA ARG A 83 -6.51 -3.93 -17.33
C ARG A 83 -7.53 -3.31 -16.36
N THR A 84 -7.66 -3.86 -15.15
CA THR A 84 -8.84 -3.59 -14.31
C THR A 84 -8.53 -3.03 -12.91
N ARG A 85 -7.27 -2.94 -12.51
CA ARG A 85 -6.85 -2.55 -11.15
C ARG A 85 -7.41 -1.22 -10.63
N ASN A 86 -7.84 -0.32 -11.51
CA ASN A 86 -8.42 0.96 -11.12
C ASN A 86 -9.90 0.86 -10.76
N TYR A 87 -10.60 -0.19 -11.20
CA TYR A 87 -12.00 -0.42 -10.85
C TYR A 87 -12.09 -1.06 -9.46
N VAL A 88 -13.08 -0.64 -8.67
CA VAL A 88 -13.26 -1.16 -7.29
C VAL A 88 -13.53 -2.67 -7.23
N ASN A 89 -14.11 -3.23 -8.30
CA ASN A 89 -14.31 -4.67 -8.49
C ASN A 89 -13.28 -5.29 -9.44
N GLY A 90 -12.17 -4.61 -9.71
CA GLY A 90 -11.10 -5.09 -10.59
C GLY A 90 -10.27 -6.22 -9.98
N ALA A 91 -9.42 -6.80 -10.83
CA ALA A 91 -8.52 -7.89 -10.42
C ALA A 91 -7.33 -7.33 -9.60
N VAL A 92 -7.58 -6.87 -8.37
CA VAL A 92 -6.52 -6.45 -7.44
C VAL A 92 -5.97 -7.65 -6.67
N SER A 93 -4.69 -7.58 -6.30
CA SER A 93 -4.00 -8.72 -5.67
C SER A 93 -4.34 -8.94 -4.20
N TYR A 94 -4.74 -7.90 -3.48
CA TYR A 94 -4.90 -7.89 -2.02
C TYR A 94 -3.64 -8.34 -1.23
N LEU A 95 -2.44 -8.19 -1.83
CA LEU A 95 -1.17 -8.59 -1.21
C LEU A 95 -0.53 -7.48 -0.35
N SER A 96 -1.02 -6.25 -0.44
CA SER A 96 -0.38 -5.12 0.26
C SER A 96 -0.22 -5.31 1.77
N PRO A 97 -1.18 -5.91 2.53
CA PRO A 97 -0.99 -6.14 3.96
C PRO A 97 0.15 -7.11 4.25
N TYR A 98 0.27 -8.18 3.48
CA TYR A 98 1.29 -9.20 3.67
C TYR A 98 2.70 -8.73 3.30
N ILE A 99 2.81 -7.93 2.22
CA ILE A 99 4.09 -7.32 1.83
C ILE A 99 4.50 -6.26 2.85
N SER A 100 3.55 -5.47 3.35
CA SER A 100 3.81 -4.43 4.35
C SER A 100 4.29 -5.01 5.67
N ARG A 101 3.64 -6.10 6.11
CA ARG A 101 4.02 -6.83 7.32
C ARG A 101 5.24 -7.74 7.12
N GLY A 102 5.80 -7.80 5.91
CA GLY A 102 6.99 -8.59 5.60
C GLY A 102 6.77 -10.11 5.69
N VAL A 103 5.51 -10.59 5.63
CA VAL A 103 5.18 -12.01 5.46
C VAL A 103 5.58 -12.48 4.07
N LEU A 104 5.36 -11.63 3.08
CA LEU A 104 5.83 -11.78 1.71
C LEU A 104 6.74 -10.60 1.35
N SER A 105 7.75 -10.86 0.53
CA SER A 105 8.55 -9.82 -0.09
C SER A 105 8.09 -9.56 -1.53
N THR A 106 8.41 -8.37 -2.07
CA THR A 106 8.21 -8.05 -3.48
C THR A 106 8.97 -9.03 -4.39
N ARG A 107 10.12 -9.54 -3.92
CA ARG A 107 10.91 -10.57 -4.59
C ARG A 107 10.19 -11.91 -4.68
N GLN A 108 9.62 -12.39 -3.57
CA GLN A 108 8.86 -13.66 -3.56
C GLN A 108 7.67 -13.59 -4.51
N VAL A 109 6.92 -12.48 -4.52
CA VAL A 109 5.80 -12.27 -5.45
C VAL A 109 6.27 -12.31 -6.91
N TYR A 110 7.40 -11.68 -7.24
CA TYR A 110 7.99 -11.74 -8.57
C TYR A 110 8.39 -13.17 -8.95
N LEU A 111 9.05 -13.90 -8.04
CA LEU A 111 9.48 -15.28 -8.29
C LEU A 111 8.29 -16.24 -8.49
N SER A 112 7.18 -16.04 -7.75
CA SER A 112 5.93 -16.78 -7.98
C SER A 112 5.39 -16.54 -9.39
N LEU A 113 5.37 -15.29 -9.87
CA LEU A 113 4.99 -15.00 -11.26
C LEU A 113 5.89 -15.71 -12.26
N ARG A 114 7.20 -15.70 -12.04
CA ARG A 114 8.19 -16.37 -12.89
C ARG A 114 7.94 -17.90 -12.94
N ALA A 115 7.72 -18.52 -11.78
CA ALA A 115 7.43 -19.95 -11.67
C ALA A 115 6.16 -20.35 -12.44
N ARG A 116 5.19 -19.44 -12.57
CA ARG A 116 3.95 -19.62 -13.34
C ARG A 116 4.07 -19.24 -14.82
N GLY A 117 5.28 -18.90 -15.29
CA GLY A 117 5.55 -18.62 -16.70
C GLY A 117 5.32 -17.17 -17.15
N PHE A 118 5.05 -16.25 -16.23
CA PHE A 118 5.00 -14.82 -16.56
C PHE A 118 6.41 -14.25 -16.60
N ASP A 119 6.73 -13.51 -17.65
CA ASP A 119 7.93 -12.73 -17.78
C ASP A 119 7.68 -11.23 -17.52
N LEU A 120 8.76 -10.43 -17.53
CA LEU A 120 8.63 -8.99 -17.31
C LEU A 120 7.72 -8.34 -18.34
N SER A 121 7.72 -8.78 -19.59
CA SER A 121 6.91 -8.17 -20.65
C SER A 121 5.42 -8.43 -20.46
N SER A 122 5.04 -9.63 -20.04
CA SER A 122 3.64 -10.05 -19.84
C SER A 122 3.04 -9.56 -18.53
N ALA A 123 3.88 -9.21 -17.54
CA ALA A 123 3.47 -8.79 -16.21
C ALA A 123 4.03 -7.40 -15.81
N GLU A 124 4.58 -6.63 -16.75
CA GLU A 124 5.30 -5.37 -16.47
C GLU A 124 4.53 -4.43 -15.56
N LYS A 125 3.23 -4.25 -15.84
CA LYS A 125 2.42 -3.32 -15.05
C LYS A 125 2.31 -3.75 -13.58
N PHE A 126 2.11 -5.02 -13.30
CA PHE A 126 2.04 -5.52 -11.93
C PHE A 126 3.41 -5.46 -11.25
N ILE A 127 4.47 -5.88 -11.94
CA ILE A 127 5.84 -5.86 -11.41
C ILE A 127 6.28 -4.42 -11.12
N SER A 128 5.91 -3.46 -11.98
CA SER A 128 6.22 -2.05 -11.74
C SER A 128 5.50 -1.48 -10.51
N GLU A 129 4.31 -1.99 -10.17
CA GLU A 129 3.62 -1.59 -8.93
C GLU A 129 4.30 -2.18 -7.67
N LEU A 130 4.89 -3.39 -7.76
CA LEU A 130 5.78 -3.90 -6.71
C LEU A 130 7.02 -3.02 -6.55
N ALA A 131 7.62 -2.60 -7.67
CA ALA A 131 8.77 -1.70 -7.67
C ALA A 131 8.45 -0.30 -7.09
N TRP A 132 7.20 0.20 -7.22
CA TRP A 132 6.78 1.44 -6.56
C TRP A 132 6.90 1.37 -5.04
N ARG A 133 6.53 0.23 -4.44
CA ARG A 133 6.68 0.02 -2.99
C ARG A 133 8.17 0.08 -2.59
N ASP A 134 9.03 -0.66 -3.30
CA ASP A 134 10.46 -0.65 -3.02
C ASP A 134 11.08 0.74 -3.22
N TYR A 135 10.63 1.47 -4.25
CA TYR A 135 11.03 2.86 -4.47
C TYR A 135 10.69 3.76 -3.29
N TRP A 136 9.47 3.67 -2.74
CA TRP A 136 9.10 4.45 -1.57
C TRP A 136 9.93 4.09 -0.34
N GLN A 137 10.26 2.81 -0.17
CA GLN A 137 11.18 2.38 0.89
C GLN A 137 12.59 2.96 0.69
N GLN A 138 13.11 2.99 -0.55
CA GLN A 138 14.41 3.62 -0.84
C GLN A 138 14.40 5.14 -0.59
N VAL A 139 13.28 5.80 -0.87
CA VAL A 139 13.10 7.22 -0.51
C VAL A 139 13.15 7.39 1.01
N TRP A 140 12.45 6.54 1.76
CA TRP A 140 12.46 6.61 3.23
C TRP A 140 13.84 6.34 3.83
N ILE A 141 14.53 5.28 3.38
CA ILE A 141 15.92 4.99 3.80
C ILE A 141 16.82 6.22 3.60
N ALA A 142 16.69 6.89 2.46
CA ALA A 142 17.58 8.00 2.10
C ALA A 142 17.20 9.34 2.76
N ARG A 143 15.93 9.56 3.08
CA ARG A 143 15.42 10.84 3.58
C ARG A 143 15.02 10.81 5.06
N GLY A 144 14.90 9.61 5.64
CA GLY A 144 14.54 9.45 7.06
C GLY A 144 13.25 10.21 7.39
N ASP A 145 13.30 10.99 8.44
CA ASP A 145 12.17 11.77 8.98
C ASP A 145 11.70 12.92 8.07
N GLU A 146 12.45 13.23 7.01
CA GLU A 146 11.99 14.25 6.06
C GLU A 146 10.72 13.86 5.32
N ILE A 147 10.39 12.55 5.22
CA ILE A 147 9.12 12.11 4.63
C ILE A 147 7.89 12.51 5.46
N ASP A 148 8.07 12.94 6.71
CA ASP A 148 7.00 13.46 7.57
C ASP A 148 6.68 14.94 7.28
N ARG A 149 7.33 15.54 6.30
CA ARG A 149 7.18 16.93 5.87
C ARG A 149 6.99 16.98 4.36
N ASP A 150 6.66 18.16 3.86
CA ASP A 150 6.61 18.44 2.43
C ASP A 150 7.98 18.19 1.80
N LEU A 151 8.10 17.11 1.00
CA LEU A 151 9.41 16.57 0.61
C LEU A 151 10.11 17.38 -0.48
N LEU A 152 9.39 17.83 -1.51
CA LEU A 152 9.96 18.58 -2.63
C LEU A 152 9.52 20.04 -2.66
N HIS A 153 8.27 20.31 -2.34
CA HIS A 153 7.65 21.63 -2.39
C HIS A 153 6.67 21.77 -1.24
N ALA A 154 6.51 22.99 -0.72
CA ALA A 154 5.39 23.28 0.15
C ALA A 154 4.07 22.92 -0.57
N GLN A 155 3.16 22.26 0.13
CA GLN A 155 1.86 21.89 -0.45
C GLN A 155 1.12 23.14 -0.97
N PRO A 156 0.86 23.25 -2.29
CA PRO A 156 0.43 24.52 -2.88
C PRO A 156 -0.95 25.01 -2.44
N LEU A 157 -1.85 24.10 -2.04
CA LEU A 157 -3.23 24.43 -1.69
C LEU A 157 -3.52 24.31 -0.19
N ALA A 158 -2.52 24.07 0.64
CA ALA A 158 -2.72 23.92 2.10
C ALA A 158 -3.04 25.28 2.75
N GLU A 159 -4.27 25.40 3.26
CA GLU A 159 -4.75 26.56 4.02
C GLU A 159 -5.14 26.18 5.45
N ARG A 160 -5.26 24.89 5.74
CA ARG A 160 -5.87 24.37 6.97
C ARG A 160 -5.12 23.15 7.49
N SER A 161 -5.13 22.96 8.79
CA SER A 161 -4.72 21.72 9.44
C SER A 161 -5.94 20.83 9.73
N GLY A 162 -5.69 19.57 10.07
CA GLY A 162 -6.75 18.60 10.36
C GLY A 162 -7.25 17.86 9.13
N ILE A 163 -8.33 17.09 9.32
CA ILE A 163 -9.04 16.36 8.29
C ILE A 163 -10.51 16.81 8.29
N PRO A 164 -11.20 16.94 7.13
CA PRO A 164 -12.63 17.21 7.13
C PRO A 164 -13.40 16.18 7.97
N GLU A 165 -14.25 16.66 8.90
CA GLU A 165 -15.06 15.75 9.73
C GLU A 165 -15.95 14.84 8.89
N ALA A 166 -16.47 15.34 7.78
CA ALA A 166 -17.28 14.57 6.85
C ALA A 166 -16.53 13.37 6.25
N LEU A 167 -15.20 13.46 6.05
CA LEU A 167 -14.39 12.31 5.65
C LEU A 167 -14.28 11.28 6.78
N VAL A 168 -13.98 11.72 8.01
CA VAL A 168 -13.87 10.82 9.16
C VAL A 168 -15.19 10.09 9.43
N GLN A 169 -16.32 10.80 9.25
CA GLN A 169 -17.66 10.30 9.53
C GLN A 169 -18.31 9.57 8.33
N ALA A 170 -17.62 9.46 7.19
CA ALA A 170 -18.18 8.92 5.93
C ALA A 170 -19.50 9.62 5.51
N GLN A 171 -19.50 10.96 5.53
CA GLN A 171 -20.63 11.82 5.28
C GLN A 171 -20.31 12.97 4.30
N THR A 172 -19.42 12.69 3.33
CA THR A 172 -19.04 13.68 2.31
C THR A 172 -20.16 14.00 1.33
N GLY A 173 -21.17 13.11 1.25
CA GLY A 173 -22.22 13.15 0.23
C GLY A 173 -21.78 12.54 -1.11
N ILE A 174 -20.59 11.96 -1.20
CA ILE A 174 -20.13 11.18 -2.35
C ILE A 174 -20.19 9.70 -1.96
N GLU A 175 -21.23 9.00 -2.41
CA GLU A 175 -21.59 7.65 -1.99
C GLU A 175 -20.40 6.68 -2.02
N ALA A 176 -19.64 6.65 -3.12
CA ALA A 176 -18.50 5.75 -3.28
C ALA A 176 -17.35 6.06 -2.31
N VAL A 177 -17.12 7.34 -2.00
CA VAL A 177 -16.09 7.77 -1.05
C VAL A 177 -16.50 7.42 0.37
N ASP A 178 -17.77 7.69 0.72
CA ASP A 178 -18.31 7.39 2.05
C ASP A 178 -18.30 5.87 2.32
N GLU A 179 -18.62 5.06 1.32
CA GLU A 179 -18.52 3.60 1.40
C GLU A 179 -17.07 3.12 1.59
N ALA A 180 -16.12 3.71 0.86
CA ALA A 180 -14.71 3.36 1.00
C ALA A 180 -14.16 3.72 2.40
N VAL A 181 -14.63 4.81 3.01
CA VAL A 181 -14.26 5.19 4.38
C VAL A 181 -14.87 4.24 5.40
N ARG A 182 -16.15 3.85 5.22
CA ARG A 182 -16.78 2.81 6.07
C ARG A 182 -16.01 1.50 5.97
N SER A 183 -15.70 1.03 4.77
CA SER A 183 -14.89 -0.17 4.55
C SER A 183 -13.52 -0.09 5.24
N LEU A 184 -12.83 1.05 5.17
CA LEU A 184 -11.56 1.26 5.89
C LEU A 184 -11.74 1.09 7.39
N SER A 185 -12.77 1.70 7.97
CA SER A 185 -13.04 1.63 9.41
C SER A 185 -13.44 0.23 9.87
N GLU A 186 -14.18 -0.51 9.05
CA GLU A 186 -14.69 -1.85 9.38
C GLU A 186 -13.67 -2.96 9.12
N THR A 187 -12.95 -2.89 8.00
CA THR A 187 -12.11 -3.98 7.53
C THR A 187 -10.61 -3.70 7.60
N GLY A 188 -10.21 -2.44 7.78
CA GLY A 188 -8.81 -2.01 7.67
C GLY A 188 -8.31 -1.96 6.23
N TYR A 189 -9.20 -2.01 5.23
CA TYR A 189 -8.83 -1.96 3.82
C TYR A 189 -9.59 -0.86 3.07
N MET A 190 -8.86 -0.19 2.20
CA MET A 190 -9.42 0.73 1.21
C MET A 190 -8.72 0.48 -0.13
N HIS A 191 -9.50 0.32 -1.19
CA HIS A 191 -8.98 0.17 -2.55
C HIS A 191 -8.05 1.35 -2.91
N ASN A 192 -6.90 1.07 -3.56
CA ASN A 192 -5.88 2.10 -3.82
C ASN A 192 -6.42 3.34 -4.54
N HIS A 193 -7.31 3.18 -5.52
CA HIS A 193 -7.89 4.30 -6.25
C HIS A 193 -8.77 5.17 -5.34
N MET A 194 -9.48 4.56 -4.38
CA MET A 194 -10.29 5.28 -3.39
C MET A 194 -9.42 6.09 -2.43
N ARG A 195 -8.23 5.58 -2.06
CA ARG A 195 -7.26 6.35 -1.25
C ARG A 195 -6.87 7.66 -1.95
N MET A 196 -6.70 7.63 -3.28
CA MET A 196 -6.40 8.82 -4.07
C MET A 196 -7.57 9.81 -4.09
N TYR A 197 -8.82 9.33 -4.15
CA TYR A 197 -10.02 10.20 -4.09
C TYR A 197 -10.16 10.87 -2.73
N VAL A 198 -10.01 10.10 -1.64
CA VAL A 198 -10.01 10.64 -0.27
C VAL A 198 -8.92 11.71 -0.11
N ALA A 199 -7.70 11.43 -0.58
CA ALA A 199 -6.60 12.37 -0.52
C ALA A 199 -6.86 13.64 -1.37
N SER A 200 -7.44 13.48 -2.56
CA SER A 200 -7.83 14.60 -3.42
C SER A 200 -8.86 15.49 -2.74
N ILE A 201 -9.93 14.92 -2.17
CA ILE A 201 -10.97 15.69 -1.45
C ILE A 201 -10.34 16.43 -0.27
N ALA A 202 -9.54 15.76 0.55
CA ALA A 202 -8.91 16.39 1.72
C ALA A 202 -7.95 17.52 1.33
N CYS A 203 -7.07 17.28 0.34
CA CYS A 203 -5.96 18.18 0.06
C CYS A 203 -6.28 19.26 -0.98
N THR A 204 -7.14 18.96 -1.98
CA THR A 204 -7.36 19.88 -3.10
C THR A 204 -8.72 20.60 -3.02
N ILE A 205 -9.76 19.99 -2.47
CA ILE A 205 -11.07 20.60 -2.31
C ILE A 205 -11.22 21.24 -0.93
N ALA A 206 -10.94 20.47 0.14
CA ALA A 206 -11.00 20.98 1.51
C ALA A 206 -9.73 21.75 1.93
N ARG A 207 -8.68 21.76 1.09
CA ARG A 207 -7.41 22.49 1.30
C ARG A 207 -6.72 22.21 2.63
N CYS A 208 -6.88 20.98 3.14
CA CYS A 208 -6.16 20.53 4.33
C CYS A 208 -4.73 20.11 3.99
N HIS A 209 -3.79 20.37 4.90
CA HIS A 209 -2.45 19.81 4.80
C HIS A 209 -2.51 18.28 4.88
N TRP A 210 -1.75 17.57 4.05
CA TRP A 210 -1.82 16.13 3.84
C TRP A 210 -1.51 15.29 5.09
N LEU A 211 -0.71 15.78 6.03
CA LEU A 211 -0.12 14.97 7.10
C LEU A 211 -1.16 14.37 8.06
N VAL A 212 -2.12 15.17 8.54
CA VAL A 212 -3.14 14.68 9.49
C VAL A 212 -4.07 13.65 8.83
N PRO A 213 -4.63 13.90 7.63
CA PRO A 213 -5.42 12.90 6.92
C PRO A 213 -4.63 11.62 6.58
N ALA A 214 -3.34 11.75 6.23
CA ALA A 214 -2.49 10.60 5.95
C ALA A 214 -2.25 9.75 7.20
N ARG A 215 -2.01 10.36 8.36
CA ARG A 215 -1.88 9.65 9.65
C ARG A 215 -3.17 8.95 10.06
N TRP A 216 -4.31 9.60 9.86
CA TRP A 216 -5.61 8.99 10.11
C TRP A 216 -5.83 7.76 9.22
N MET A 217 -5.54 7.84 7.92
CA MET A 217 -5.67 6.70 7.01
C MET A 217 -4.69 5.57 7.39
N HIS A 218 -3.42 5.90 7.65
CA HIS A 218 -2.40 4.94 8.09
C HIS A 218 -2.84 4.15 9.33
N TYR A 219 -3.41 4.84 10.31
CA TYR A 219 -3.89 4.25 11.56
C TYR A 219 -4.86 3.08 11.32
N HIS A 220 -5.78 3.23 10.37
CA HIS A 220 -6.82 2.24 10.10
C HIS A 220 -6.38 1.10 9.17
N LEU A 221 -5.31 1.28 8.39
CA LEU A 221 -4.92 0.35 7.34
C LEU A 221 -4.22 -0.90 7.89
N LEU A 222 -4.63 -2.10 7.43
CA LEU A 222 -3.90 -3.36 7.67
C LEU A 222 -2.50 -3.31 7.05
N ASP A 223 -2.37 -2.68 5.88
CA ASP A 223 -1.10 -2.50 5.17
C ASP A 223 -0.34 -1.25 5.57
N ALA A 224 -0.53 -0.74 6.78
CA ALA A 224 0.08 0.48 7.30
C ALA A 224 1.60 0.54 7.01
N ASP A 225 1.95 0.95 5.80
CA ASP A 225 3.30 1.26 5.34
C ASP A 225 3.42 2.78 5.22
N TRP A 226 4.20 3.38 6.12
CA TRP A 226 4.23 4.83 6.20
C TRP A 226 4.84 5.48 4.95
N ALA A 227 5.90 4.89 4.38
CA ALA A 227 6.50 5.43 3.16
C ALA A 227 5.51 5.46 2.00
N SER A 228 4.85 4.31 1.72
CA SER A 228 3.86 4.23 0.64
C SER A 228 2.68 5.17 0.87
N ASN A 229 2.20 5.26 2.12
CA ASN A 229 1.07 6.12 2.46
C ASN A 229 1.45 7.61 2.38
N ALA A 230 2.46 8.06 3.15
CA ALA A 230 2.84 9.46 3.23
C ALA A 230 3.28 10.04 1.87
N LEU A 231 4.10 9.30 1.11
CA LEU A 231 4.61 9.78 -0.17
C LEU A 231 3.54 9.78 -1.27
N SER A 232 2.54 8.89 -1.19
CA SER A 232 1.37 8.92 -2.08
C SER A 232 0.44 10.09 -1.75
N TRP A 233 0.21 10.38 -0.46
CA TRP A 233 -0.54 11.57 -0.04
C TRP A 233 0.14 12.86 -0.52
N GLN A 234 1.45 12.98 -0.34
CA GLN A 234 2.24 14.10 -0.83
C GLN A 234 2.19 14.23 -2.35
N TRP A 235 2.17 13.09 -3.07
CA TRP A 235 2.04 13.10 -4.52
C TRP A 235 0.68 13.66 -4.95
N VAL A 236 -0.42 13.23 -4.34
CA VAL A 236 -1.77 13.78 -4.59
C VAL A 236 -1.85 15.27 -4.25
N ALA A 237 -1.27 15.66 -3.12
CA ALA A 237 -1.31 17.02 -2.59
C ALA A 237 -0.40 18.02 -3.34
N GLY A 238 0.50 17.55 -4.21
CA GLY A 238 1.47 18.39 -4.91
C GLY A 238 2.74 18.70 -4.14
N ALA A 239 2.94 18.13 -2.95
CA ALA A 239 4.17 18.32 -2.15
C ALA A 239 5.34 17.45 -2.64
N ASN A 240 5.04 16.33 -3.30
CA ASN A 240 6.02 15.41 -3.90
C ASN A 240 5.75 15.18 -5.40
N SER A 241 5.14 16.14 -6.07
CA SER A 241 4.84 16.14 -7.51
C SER A 241 4.72 17.57 -8.02
N ASN A 242 4.75 17.74 -9.34
CA ASN A 242 4.61 19.07 -9.96
C ASN A 242 3.14 19.52 -10.10
N LYS A 243 2.17 18.65 -9.82
CA LYS A 243 0.73 18.90 -9.98
C LYS A 243 -0.05 18.21 -8.89
N CYS A 244 -1.14 18.83 -8.43
CA CYS A 244 -2.11 18.17 -7.57
C CYS A 244 -2.94 17.19 -8.39
N TYR A 245 -3.23 16.01 -7.83
CA TYR A 245 -4.19 15.09 -8.42
C TYR A 245 -5.61 15.50 -8.02
N ARG A 246 -6.52 15.52 -9.00
CA ARG A 246 -7.94 15.76 -8.78
C ARG A 246 -8.75 14.70 -9.51
N ALA A 247 -9.95 14.42 -8.99
CA ALA A 247 -10.93 13.55 -9.63
C ALA A 247 -12.30 14.20 -9.56
N ASN A 248 -13.05 14.18 -10.67
CA ASN A 248 -14.42 14.64 -10.73
C ASN A 248 -15.41 13.47 -10.55
N GLN A 249 -16.70 13.77 -10.44
CA GLN A 249 -17.75 12.75 -10.23
C GLN A 249 -17.81 11.74 -11.39
N GLU A 250 -17.59 12.17 -12.62
CA GLU A 250 -17.57 11.26 -13.78
C GLU A 250 -16.48 10.19 -13.65
N ASN A 251 -15.28 10.59 -13.22
CA ASN A 251 -14.18 9.66 -12.97
C ASN A 251 -14.50 8.67 -11.84
N ILE A 252 -15.06 9.16 -10.72
CA ILE A 252 -15.51 8.30 -9.62
C ILE A 252 -16.59 7.32 -10.11
N ASN A 253 -17.61 7.80 -10.81
CA ASN A 253 -18.66 6.96 -11.35
C ASN A 253 -18.12 5.85 -12.25
N LYS A 254 -17.17 6.19 -13.14
CA LYS A 254 -16.53 5.22 -14.05
C LYS A 254 -15.86 4.08 -13.30
N PHE A 255 -15.03 4.38 -12.30
CA PHE A 255 -14.23 3.37 -11.62
C PHE A 255 -14.95 2.68 -10.47
N CYS A 256 -15.99 3.29 -9.93
CA CYS A 256 -16.83 2.72 -8.87
C CYS A 256 -18.14 2.11 -9.39
N HIS A 257 -18.37 2.10 -10.70
CA HIS A 257 -19.62 1.61 -11.33
C HIS A 257 -20.88 2.29 -10.74
N SER A 258 -20.77 3.57 -10.43
CA SER A 258 -21.86 4.38 -9.90
C SER A 258 -22.39 5.37 -10.96
N ALA A 259 -23.51 6.04 -10.66
CA ALA A 259 -24.12 7.02 -11.54
C ALA A 259 -24.59 8.28 -10.78
N GLN A 260 -23.91 8.56 -9.65
CA GLN A 260 -24.26 9.70 -8.80
C GLN A 260 -24.06 11.02 -9.55
N ARG A 261 -24.96 11.98 -9.32
CA ARG A 261 -24.97 13.31 -9.92
C ARG A 261 -25.20 14.38 -8.86
N ASN A 262 -25.00 15.63 -9.26
CA ASN A 262 -25.25 16.81 -8.43
C ASN A 262 -24.44 16.86 -7.13
N THR A 263 -23.25 16.25 -7.12
CA THR A 263 -22.28 16.42 -6.03
C THR A 263 -21.40 17.65 -6.29
N PHE A 264 -20.64 18.08 -5.30
CA PHE A 264 -19.67 19.17 -5.48
C PHE A 264 -18.51 18.81 -6.44
N LEU A 265 -18.33 17.52 -6.80
CA LEU A 265 -17.40 17.05 -7.82
C LEU A 265 -18.04 16.84 -9.19
N ASP A 266 -19.36 17.05 -9.35
CA ASP A 266 -20.05 16.86 -10.63
C ASP A 266 -19.86 18.06 -11.55
N VAL A 267 -18.63 18.33 -11.86
CA VAL A 267 -18.13 19.42 -12.71
C VAL A 267 -17.04 18.92 -13.64
N SER A 268 -16.69 19.70 -14.67
CA SER A 268 -15.57 19.36 -15.55
C SER A 268 -14.21 19.44 -14.80
N TYR A 269 -13.16 18.84 -15.36
CA TYR A 269 -11.83 18.92 -14.76
C TYR A 269 -11.28 20.34 -14.67
N GLU A 270 -11.60 21.19 -15.65
CA GLU A 270 -11.20 22.60 -15.67
C GLU A 270 -11.87 23.36 -14.53
N ALA A 271 -13.17 23.12 -14.32
CA ALA A 271 -13.93 23.76 -13.26
C ALA A 271 -13.55 23.29 -11.84
N LEU A 272 -12.91 22.11 -11.70
CA LEU A 272 -12.42 21.62 -10.40
C LEU A 272 -11.37 22.53 -9.78
N GLU A 273 -10.65 23.32 -10.57
CA GLU A 273 -9.63 24.25 -10.06
C GLU A 273 -10.24 25.40 -9.27
N ASP A 274 -11.46 25.82 -9.66
CA ASP A 274 -12.20 26.95 -9.10
C ASP A 274 -13.35 26.53 -8.19
N VAL A 275 -13.50 25.23 -7.90
CA VAL A 275 -14.57 24.76 -7.00
C VAL A 275 -14.42 25.40 -5.63
N ALA A 276 -15.47 26.13 -5.23
CA ALA A 276 -15.55 26.65 -3.86
C ALA A 276 -15.61 25.49 -2.86
N MET A 277 -14.94 25.65 -1.73
CA MET A 277 -15.00 24.63 -0.67
C MET A 277 -16.45 24.40 -0.22
N PRO A 278 -16.98 23.16 -0.36
CA PRO A 278 -18.34 22.85 0.07
C PRO A 278 -18.51 23.00 1.59
N ASP A 279 -19.69 23.43 2.03
CA ASP A 279 -19.94 23.64 3.48
C ASP A 279 -19.75 22.34 4.28
N VAL A 280 -20.08 21.18 3.72
CA VAL A 280 -19.90 19.86 4.34
C VAL A 280 -18.42 19.55 4.66
N LEU A 281 -17.49 20.13 3.94
CA LEU A 281 -16.05 19.92 4.15
C LEU A 281 -15.39 21.02 5.04
N ARG A 282 -16.19 22.05 5.48
CA ARG A 282 -15.63 23.13 6.31
C ARG A 282 -15.24 22.70 7.73
N PRO A 283 -16.03 21.91 8.46
CA PRO A 283 -15.61 21.40 9.76
C PRO A 283 -14.40 20.49 9.64
N THR A 284 -13.39 20.67 10.50
CA THR A 284 -12.19 19.82 10.54
C THR A 284 -11.97 19.26 11.94
N ALA A 285 -11.52 18.01 11.99
CA ALA A 285 -11.13 17.33 13.22
C ALA A 285 -9.60 17.10 13.27
N GLN A 286 -9.13 16.86 14.49
CA GLN A 286 -7.84 16.23 14.79
C GLN A 286 -8.17 14.87 15.42
N PRO A 287 -8.29 13.78 14.62
CA PRO A 287 -8.69 12.49 15.15
C PRO A 287 -7.71 12.00 16.21
N ALA A 288 -8.25 11.55 17.34
CA ALA A 288 -7.46 10.79 18.29
C ALA A 288 -7.09 9.44 17.66
N LEU A 289 -5.84 9.04 17.80
CA LEU A 289 -5.29 7.80 17.27
C LEU A 289 -4.73 6.96 18.45
N PRO A 290 -5.62 6.44 19.34
CA PRO A 290 -5.17 5.74 20.54
C PRO A 290 -4.44 4.45 20.17
N VAL A 291 -3.37 4.17 20.91
CA VAL A 291 -2.65 2.89 20.84
C VAL A 291 -3.17 2.00 21.95
N GLU A 292 -3.57 0.79 21.59
CA GLU A 292 -3.96 -0.23 22.55
C GLU A 292 -2.75 -0.70 23.34
N ARG A 293 -2.90 -0.77 24.67
CA ARG A 293 -1.89 -1.37 25.53
C ARG A 293 -2.08 -2.88 25.55
N LEU A 294 -1.08 -3.59 25.07
CA LEU A 294 -1.04 -5.04 25.15
C LEU A 294 -0.29 -5.45 26.42
N GLU A 295 -0.88 -6.38 27.16
CA GLU A 295 -0.23 -7.04 28.31
C GLU A 295 0.10 -8.47 27.87
N VAL A 296 1.39 -8.80 27.90
CA VAL A 296 1.90 -10.14 27.54
C VAL A 296 2.91 -10.58 28.61
N ASP A 297 2.98 -11.88 28.83
CA ASP A 297 4.03 -12.44 29.67
C ASP A 297 5.41 -12.24 29.00
N PRO A 298 6.46 -11.88 29.74
CA PRO A 298 7.80 -11.74 29.18
C PRO A 298 8.26 -13.04 28.53
N PRO A 299 8.86 -12.98 27.31
CA PRO A 299 9.32 -14.17 26.62
C PRO A 299 10.49 -14.85 27.35
N GLN A 300 10.61 -16.15 27.18
CA GLN A 300 11.72 -16.92 27.73
C GLN A 300 12.87 -16.94 26.71
N ILE A 301 14.07 -16.54 27.13
CA ILE A 301 15.26 -16.49 26.32
C ILE A 301 16.22 -17.61 26.71
N ASP A 302 16.60 -18.48 25.78
CA ASP A 302 17.75 -19.35 25.94
C ASP A 302 19.03 -18.54 25.66
N ALA A 303 19.79 -18.23 26.68
CA ALA A 303 20.99 -17.40 26.57
C ALA A 303 22.12 -18.03 25.68
N ARG A 304 21.99 -19.32 25.35
CA ARG A 304 22.94 -20.02 24.46
C ARG A 304 22.65 -19.80 22.97
N LEU A 305 21.43 -19.30 22.64
CA LEU A 305 21.00 -19.08 21.27
C LEU A 305 21.00 -17.59 20.95
N PRO A 306 21.32 -17.21 19.70
CA PRO A 306 21.03 -15.87 19.23
C PRO A 306 19.52 -15.64 19.11
N THR A 307 19.10 -14.38 19.03
CA THR A 307 17.68 -13.98 19.00
C THR A 307 17.34 -13.31 17.70
N LEU A 308 16.34 -13.84 16.98
CA LEU A 308 15.70 -13.16 15.86
C LEU A 308 14.63 -12.20 16.38
N VAL A 309 14.76 -10.93 16.03
CA VAL A 309 13.78 -9.89 16.34
C VAL A 309 12.89 -9.66 15.14
N TYR A 310 11.69 -10.21 15.20
CA TYR A 310 10.61 -9.91 14.27
C TYR A 310 9.96 -8.58 14.66
N THR A 311 9.49 -7.85 13.67
CA THR A 311 8.86 -6.53 13.87
C THR A 311 7.60 -6.41 13.04
N LEU A 312 6.84 -5.33 13.18
CA LEU A 312 5.65 -5.03 12.38
C LEU A 312 5.93 -4.98 10.85
N TYR A 313 7.19 -4.99 10.43
CA TYR A 313 7.63 -4.94 9.02
C TYR A 313 8.42 -6.17 8.58
N ASN A 314 8.55 -7.17 9.45
CA ASN A 314 9.18 -8.45 9.15
C ASN A 314 8.53 -9.56 9.96
N LEU A 315 7.52 -10.21 9.37
CA LEU A 315 6.83 -11.38 9.90
C LEU A 315 6.93 -12.56 8.92
N ASP A 316 8.10 -12.69 8.26
CA ASP A 316 8.38 -13.79 7.33
C ASP A 316 8.61 -15.10 8.10
N PRO A 317 7.70 -16.10 7.99
CA PRO A 317 7.85 -17.35 8.73
C PRO A 317 9.02 -18.20 8.20
N ARG A 318 9.52 -17.90 6.99
CA ARG A 318 10.63 -18.63 6.37
C ARG A 318 12.00 -18.05 6.74
N TRP A 319 12.05 -16.95 7.50
CA TRP A 319 13.31 -16.34 7.91
C TRP A 319 14.01 -17.18 8.96
N HIS A 320 15.14 -17.82 8.59
CA HIS A 320 15.90 -18.74 9.43
C HIS A 320 15.04 -19.88 10.04
N GLU A 321 14.05 -20.39 9.28
CA GLU A 321 13.07 -21.37 9.77
C GLU A 321 13.70 -22.66 10.31
N ASP A 322 14.78 -23.13 9.67
CA ASP A 322 15.46 -24.38 10.00
C ASP A 322 16.62 -24.21 11.03
N GLU A 323 16.81 -23.00 11.56
CA GLU A 323 17.93 -22.68 12.45
C GLU A 323 17.46 -22.49 13.90
N ALA A 324 18.36 -22.80 14.83
CA ALA A 324 18.06 -22.67 16.25
C ALA A 324 18.27 -21.22 16.74
N TYR A 325 17.18 -20.52 16.98
CA TYR A 325 17.12 -19.14 17.50
C TYR A 325 16.02 -18.99 18.55
N ASN A 326 16.19 -18.04 19.47
CA ASN A 326 15.03 -17.44 20.10
C ASN A 326 14.29 -16.60 19.05
N ARG A 327 12.97 -16.66 18.97
CA ARG A 327 12.16 -15.87 18.03
C ARG A 327 11.24 -14.95 18.80
N ILE A 328 11.49 -13.65 18.69
CA ILE A 328 10.75 -12.63 19.44
C ILE A 328 10.08 -11.66 18.47
N PHE A 329 8.75 -11.53 18.58
CA PHE A 329 7.99 -10.47 17.93
C PHE A 329 7.99 -9.25 18.83
N LEU A 330 8.74 -8.24 18.48
CA LEU A 330 8.78 -6.96 19.18
C LEU A 330 7.63 -6.06 18.74
N ILE A 331 6.70 -5.81 19.65
CA ILE A 331 5.74 -4.70 19.56
C ILE A 331 6.43 -3.48 20.14
N ASP A 332 7.15 -2.77 19.26
CA ASP A 332 7.96 -1.61 19.64
C ASP A 332 7.06 -0.42 20.01
N THR A 333 7.05 -0.06 21.28
CA THR A 333 6.21 1.02 21.81
C THR A 333 6.61 2.39 21.28
N ASP A 334 7.90 2.64 21.06
CA ASP A 334 8.39 3.90 20.50
C ASP A 334 7.92 4.07 19.05
N LEU A 335 7.90 2.96 18.29
CA LEU A 335 7.36 2.93 16.94
C LEU A 335 5.86 3.23 16.94
N LEU A 336 5.09 2.60 17.84
CA LEU A 336 3.63 2.80 17.91
C LEU A 336 3.24 4.19 18.42
N GLU A 337 4.05 4.82 19.25
CA GLU A 337 3.85 6.23 19.64
C GLU A 337 4.04 7.16 18.42
N ARG A 338 5.01 6.87 17.58
CA ARG A 338 5.29 7.67 16.38
C ARG A 338 4.30 7.39 15.25
N TYR A 339 3.98 6.13 15.01
CA TYR A 339 3.10 5.64 13.94
C TYR A 339 2.00 4.75 14.55
N PRO A 340 1.01 5.35 15.20
CA PRO A 340 -0.05 4.60 15.86
C PRO A 340 -0.84 3.74 14.88
N MET A 341 -1.31 2.59 15.38
CA MET A 341 -2.10 1.63 14.63
C MET A 341 -3.39 1.31 15.37
N ALA A 342 -4.48 1.15 14.62
CA ALA A 342 -5.75 0.71 15.19
C ALA A 342 -5.65 -0.72 15.74
N PRO A 343 -6.45 -1.06 16.78
CA PRO A 343 -6.45 -2.40 17.37
C PRO A 343 -6.58 -3.53 16.34
N LYS A 344 -7.43 -3.34 15.34
CA LYS A 344 -7.61 -4.30 14.24
C LYS A 344 -6.33 -4.56 13.43
N ALA A 345 -5.56 -3.52 13.14
CA ALA A 345 -4.32 -3.65 12.38
C ALA A 345 -3.21 -4.29 13.22
N LEU A 346 -3.24 -4.08 14.53
CA LEU A 346 -2.33 -4.72 15.47
C LEU A 346 -2.70 -6.20 15.68
N ASP A 347 -4.00 -6.53 15.88
CA ASP A 347 -4.50 -7.91 15.94
C ASP A 347 -4.14 -8.70 14.67
N PHE A 348 -4.28 -8.09 13.51
CA PHE A 348 -3.87 -8.69 12.25
C PHE A 348 -2.37 -9.04 12.23
N ALA A 349 -1.50 -8.14 12.69
CA ALA A 349 -0.06 -8.40 12.78
C ALA A 349 0.27 -9.51 13.80
N LEU A 350 -0.41 -9.53 14.95
CA LEU A 350 -0.26 -10.61 15.96
C LEU A 350 -0.60 -11.97 15.37
N ARG A 351 -1.73 -12.09 14.67
CA ARG A 351 -2.12 -13.35 14.02
C ARG A 351 -1.16 -13.76 12.89
N LEU A 352 -0.61 -12.81 12.16
CA LEU A 352 0.43 -13.12 11.15
C LEU A 352 1.70 -13.67 11.80
N ALA A 353 2.06 -13.16 12.98
CA ALA A 353 3.22 -13.66 13.72
C ALA A 353 3.06 -15.13 14.15
N GLU A 354 1.83 -15.61 14.39
CA GLU A 354 1.55 -17.01 14.76
C GLU A 354 2.04 -18.04 13.72
N ASN A 355 2.32 -17.63 12.47
CA ASN A 355 2.92 -18.50 11.46
C ASN A 355 4.42 -18.78 11.68
N VAL A 356 5.07 -18.05 12.57
CA VAL A 356 6.48 -18.25 12.91
C VAL A 356 6.56 -19.24 14.05
N ASP A 357 7.14 -20.40 13.80
CA ASP A 357 7.25 -21.45 14.82
C ASP A 357 8.07 -21.00 16.03
N GLY A 358 7.51 -21.22 17.23
CA GLY A 358 8.15 -20.86 18.50
C GLY A 358 8.27 -19.35 18.76
N ILE A 359 7.54 -18.51 18.05
CA ILE A 359 7.55 -17.05 18.29
C ILE A 359 6.94 -16.70 19.65
N GLN A 360 7.55 -15.76 20.34
CA GLN A 360 7.04 -15.17 21.57
C GLN A 360 6.95 -13.64 21.38
N THR A 361 5.94 -13.02 21.97
CA THR A 361 5.75 -11.57 21.84
C THR A 361 6.41 -10.83 23.00
N PHE A 362 7.08 -9.72 22.69
CA PHE A 362 7.59 -8.76 23.66
C PHE A 362 6.97 -7.39 23.38
N VAL A 363 6.43 -6.74 24.41
CA VAL A 363 5.88 -5.38 24.32
C VAL A 363 6.77 -4.43 25.10
N GLY A 364 7.35 -3.45 24.44
CA GLY A 364 8.27 -2.47 25.03
C GLY A 364 9.14 -1.82 23.96
N SER A 365 10.08 -0.98 24.38
CA SER A 365 11.07 -0.42 23.47
C SER A 365 12.10 -1.49 23.05
N PHE A 366 12.83 -1.22 21.95
CA PHE A 366 13.97 -2.07 21.59
C PHE A 366 15.04 -2.13 22.70
N SER A 367 15.24 -1.03 23.42
CA SER A 367 16.18 -0.97 24.55
C SER A 367 15.74 -1.91 25.69
N ASP A 368 14.45 -1.98 26.00
CA ASP A 368 13.91 -2.91 27.01
C ASP A 368 14.12 -4.37 26.56
N LEU A 369 13.86 -4.66 25.28
CA LEU A 369 14.12 -5.99 24.72
C LEU A 369 15.62 -6.34 24.79
N ARG A 370 16.52 -5.39 24.49
CA ARG A 370 17.96 -5.59 24.56
C ARG A 370 18.39 -5.99 25.99
N VAL A 371 17.86 -5.31 27.00
CA VAL A 371 18.11 -5.63 28.40
C VAL A 371 17.55 -7.02 28.74
N HIS A 372 16.34 -7.33 28.27
CA HIS A 372 15.70 -8.63 28.53
C HIS A 372 16.47 -9.81 27.91
N CYS A 373 17.03 -9.65 26.71
CA CYS A 373 17.81 -10.66 26.00
C CYS A 373 19.23 -10.88 26.58
N GLY A 374 19.72 -10.01 27.48
CA GLY A 374 21.04 -10.13 28.10
C GLY A 374 22.18 -10.21 27.09
N GLU A 375 22.98 -11.27 27.12
CA GLU A 375 24.15 -11.46 26.23
C GLU A 375 23.78 -12.06 24.84
N SER A 376 22.52 -12.42 24.60
CA SER A 376 22.10 -12.97 23.31
C SER A 376 22.34 -11.98 22.18
N VAL A 377 22.92 -12.43 21.06
CA VAL A 377 23.12 -11.61 19.87
C VAL A 377 21.77 -11.41 19.17
N LEU A 378 21.37 -10.15 18.97
CA LEU A 378 20.13 -9.82 18.28
C LEU A 378 20.36 -9.72 16.78
N HIS A 379 19.50 -10.37 16.00
CA HIS A 379 19.43 -10.28 14.54
C HIS A 379 18.09 -9.68 14.14
N PHE A 380 18.08 -8.77 13.19
CA PHE A 380 16.86 -8.16 12.65
C PHE A 380 17.05 -7.77 11.19
N ARG A 381 15.95 -7.70 10.44
CA ARG A 381 15.97 -7.18 9.07
C ARG A 381 15.95 -5.66 9.08
N GLU A 382 16.75 -5.06 8.20
CA GLU A 382 16.84 -3.61 8.03
C GLU A 382 15.46 -2.98 7.79
N HIS A 383 15.16 -1.89 8.49
CA HIS A 383 14.01 -1.03 8.21
C HIS A 383 14.33 0.42 8.61
N PRO A 384 13.81 1.46 7.91
CA PRO A 384 14.09 2.87 8.24
C PRO A 384 13.76 3.28 9.67
N THR A 385 12.82 2.59 10.31
CA THR A 385 12.43 2.86 11.71
C THR A 385 13.39 2.28 12.76
N GLN A 386 14.36 1.49 12.34
CA GLN A 386 15.23 0.68 13.21
C GLN A 386 16.68 1.21 13.29
N GLY A 387 16.91 2.44 12.89
CA GLY A 387 18.25 3.03 12.87
C GLY A 387 18.95 3.09 14.24
N HIS A 388 18.20 2.93 15.32
CA HIS A 388 18.69 2.90 16.71
C HIS A 388 18.85 1.47 17.26
N TYR A 389 18.50 0.42 16.48
CA TYR A 389 18.65 -0.95 16.92
C TYR A 389 20.12 -1.37 16.91
N GLU A 390 20.55 -2.09 17.95
CA GLU A 390 21.90 -2.61 18.11
C GLU A 390 21.91 -4.12 17.92
N GLY A 391 22.73 -4.61 16.97
CA GLY A 391 22.83 -6.04 16.65
C GLY A 391 23.24 -6.30 15.21
N CYS A 392 22.97 -7.51 14.74
CA CYS A 392 23.25 -7.95 13.37
C CYS A 392 22.07 -7.57 12.46
N THR A 393 22.30 -6.64 11.56
CA THR A 393 21.30 -6.21 10.58
C THR A 393 21.40 -7.03 9.30
N GLU A 394 20.28 -7.58 8.84
CA GLU A 394 20.17 -8.28 7.57
C GLU A 394 19.37 -7.45 6.56
N PRO A 395 19.71 -7.51 5.26
CA PRO A 395 18.97 -6.78 4.25
C PRO A 395 17.55 -7.34 4.08
N ARG A 396 16.57 -6.46 3.84
CA ARG A 396 15.23 -6.89 3.41
C ARG A 396 15.27 -7.39 1.96
N PRO A 397 14.56 -8.50 1.64
CA PRO A 397 14.45 -8.96 0.26
C PRO A 397 13.53 -8.02 -0.54
N MET A 398 14.13 -7.14 -1.33
CA MET A 398 13.45 -6.28 -2.30
C MET A 398 13.39 -6.93 -3.68
N LEU A 399 12.60 -6.38 -4.59
CA LEU A 399 12.41 -6.88 -5.95
C LEU A 399 13.75 -7.10 -6.68
N THR A 400 14.68 -6.15 -6.49
CA THR A 400 16.06 -6.21 -6.98
C THR A 400 17.00 -5.61 -5.94
N ASP A 401 18.30 -5.79 -6.13
CA ASP A 401 19.38 -5.16 -5.35
C ASP A 401 19.62 -3.66 -5.69
N THR A 402 18.66 -3.00 -6.35
CA THR A 402 18.74 -1.57 -6.66
C THR A 402 18.50 -0.75 -5.41
N THR A 403 19.54 -0.07 -4.93
CA THR A 403 19.52 0.76 -3.72
C THR A 403 19.88 2.21 -4.02
N GLY A 404 19.56 3.09 -3.07
CA GLY A 404 19.91 4.51 -3.11
C GLY A 404 18.74 5.44 -3.46
N TYR A 405 19.00 6.75 -3.39
CA TYR A 405 18.01 7.76 -3.64
C TYR A 405 17.83 8.09 -5.12
N PHE A 406 16.62 8.03 -5.59
CA PHE A 406 16.22 8.40 -6.96
C PHE A 406 15.15 9.51 -6.90
N ARG A 407 15.38 10.61 -7.64
CA ARG A 407 14.41 11.73 -7.68
C ARG A 407 13.08 11.39 -8.37
N SER A 408 13.00 10.27 -9.09
CA SER A 408 11.77 9.81 -9.71
C SER A 408 11.74 8.30 -9.81
N PHE A 409 10.54 7.74 -9.70
CA PHE A 409 10.28 6.33 -9.89
C PHE A 409 10.83 5.80 -11.22
N PHE A 410 10.66 6.52 -12.32
CA PHE A 410 11.11 6.04 -13.63
C PHE A 410 12.62 5.85 -13.75
N LYS A 411 13.42 6.63 -12.99
CA LYS A 411 14.87 6.39 -12.90
C LYS A 411 15.18 5.12 -12.12
N PHE A 412 14.50 4.87 -11.03
CA PHE A 412 14.59 3.65 -10.24
C PHE A 412 14.15 2.44 -11.07
N TRP A 413 12.95 2.50 -11.66
CA TRP A 413 12.36 1.43 -12.45
C TRP A 413 13.25 1.02 -13.64
N ARG A 414 13.88 1.96 -14.32
CA ARG A 414 14.81 1.66 -15.43
C ARG A 414 15.95 0.76 -14.99
N LEU A 415 16.48 0.92 -13.77
CA LEU A 415 17.53 0.05 -13.25
C LEU A 415 16.98 -1.30 -12.81
N CYS A 416 15.86 -1.31 -12.10
CA CYS A 416 15.20 -2.55 -11.70
C CYS A 416 14.84 -3.41 -12.91
N SER A 417 14.14 -2.86 -13.91
CA SER A 417 13.74 -3.60 -15.11
C SER A 417 14.91 -4.14 -15.89
N LYS A 418 16.04 -3.40 -15.99
CA LYS A 418 17.26 -3.89 -16.61
C LYS A 418 17.84 -5.10 -15.88
N ARG A 419 17.82 -5.11 -14.54
CA ARG A 419 18.31 -6.23 -13.73
C ARG A 419 17.41 -7.45 -13.88
N LEU A 420 16.09 -7.27 -13.78
CA LEU A 420 15.11 -8.34 -13.98
C LEU A 420 15.25 -8.99 -15.37
N LEU A 421 15.40 -8.18 -16.44
CA LEU A 421 15.65 -8.69 -17.79
C LEU A 421 16.97 -9.45 -17.92
N ALA A 422 18.01 -9.04 -17.19
CA ALA A 422 19.28 -9.76 -17.18
C ALA A 422 19.14 -11.14 -16.48
N GLU A 423 18.44 -11.20 -15.36
CA GLU A 423 18.13 -12.46 -14.66
C GLU A 423 17.30 -13.41 -15.53
N GLU A 424 16.30 -12.91 -16.25
CA GLU A 424 15.47 -13.71 -17.14
C GLU A 424 16.30 -14.35 -18.28
N ARG A 425 17.27 -13.64 -18.80
CA ARG A 425 18.16 -14.16 -19.86
C ARG A 425 19.10 -15.26 -19.36
N VAL A 426 19.58 -15.14 -18.11
CA VAL A 426 20.45 -16.16 -17.49
C VAL A 426 19.64 -17.41 -17.12
N GLY A 427 18.39 -17.27 -16.68
CA GLY A 427 17.51 -18.39 -16.34
C GLY A 427 16.96 -19.15 -17.57
N LEU A 428 17.17 -18.64 -18.78
CA LEU A 428 16.81 -19.29 -20.06
C LEU A 428 18.01 -20.01 -20.72
N ALA A 429 19.22 -19.90 -20.15
CA ALA A 429 20.42 -20.62 -20.57
C ALA A 429 20.70 -21.78 -19.63
#